data_9b4624df709e5be706a50225e7dd640f
#
_entry.id   9b4624df709e5be706a50225e7dd640f
#
_cell.length_a   1.000
_cell.length_b   1.000
_cell.length_c   1.000
_cell.angle_alpha   90.00
_cell.angle_beta   90.00
_cell.angle_gamma   90.00
#
_symmetry.space_group_name_H-M   'P 1'
#
loop_
_entity.id
_entity.type
_entity.pdbx_description
1 polymer ?
#
loop_
_entity_poly.entity_id
_entity_poly.type
_entity_poly.pdbx_seq_one_letter_code
_entity_poly.pdbx_strand_id
1 'polypeptide(L)'
;TELMAQDLKKPTLEDLLSGGETYRIIENLPNLRWWGDVCIKPGIDSLFAVNPKTGKETLLTTREKVNQVLNSLITPTATTAAVSGQKRSKVQHFYNTEFPWPDKPYMLIKLPAEYIVYDFEKDEFVQGMPQAGERKGSDIDYTPEGGHIAYTVKNNLFVDNKAVTKEPEGIVCGQSVHRNEFGISKGTFWSPQGDLLAFYRMNESMVTPYPLVDITPRIALVDKIRYPMAGMLSHQVSVGIYNPGTQKTVYLNTGDPTNRYFTNISWAPDGKSLYLIELNREQNHAKLCRYDSKTGELMSTLMEETHTKYVEPQHPILFLPWDHTLFIYQSQRDGYNHLYLYNTDGKLIRQLTRGEWLVQKILGFNAKKREVIIASTEVSPLQSNLYKVNVN
;
A
#
# COMPACT_ATOMS: atom_id res chain seq x y z
N THR A 1 35.84 -11.78 -30.54
CA THR A 1 35.49 -10.36 -30.87
C THR A 1 35.82 -9.54 -29.65
N GLU A 2 36.98 -8.87 -29.68
CA GLU A 2 37.38 -7.88 -28.68
C GLU A 2 36.35 -6.75 -28.71
N LEU A 3 35.65 -6.56 -27.60
CA LEU A 3 34.92 -5.33 -27.34
C LEU A 3 35.96 -4.22 -27.19
N MET A 4 36.12 -3.43 -28.24
CA MET A 4 36.88 -2.18 -28.19
C MET A 4 36.22 -1.32 -27.11
N ALA A 5 36.95 -1.09 -26.01
CA ALA A 5 36.54 -0.13 -25.01
C ALA A 5 36.40 1.22 -25.71
N GLN A 6 35.17 1.66 -25.90
CA GLN A 6 34.90 3.03 -26.32
C GLN A 6 35.56 3.96 -25.30
N ASP A 7 36.32 4.96 -25.77
CA ASP A 7 36.82 6.04 -24.92
C ASP A 7 35.60 6.78 -24.33
N LEU A 8 35.16 6.28 -23.16
CA LEU A 8 34.04 6.89 -22.45
C LEU A 8 34.52 8.26 -21.91
N LYS A 9 33.79 9.30 -22.22
CA LYS A 9 34.01 10.62 -21.63
C LYS A 9 34.00 10.52 -20.12
N LYS A 10 35.09 10.94 -19.46
CA LYS A 10 35.09 11.05 -17.99
C LYS A 10 34.16 12.19 -17.59
N PRO A 11 33.22 11.96 -16.67
CA PRO A 11 32.32 13.02 -16.21
C PRO A 11 33.13 14.12 -15.52
N THR A 12 32.79 15.36 -15.82
CA THR A 12 33.30 16.56 -15.14
C THR A 12 32.39 16.90 -13.94
N LEU A 13 32.85 17.78 -13.05
CA LEU A 13 32.00 18.29 -11.99
C LEU A 13 30.72 18.95 -12.52
N GLU A 14 30.82 19.65 -13.62
CA GLU A 14 29.69 20.31 -14.30
C GLU A 14 28.65 19.31 -14.85
N ASP A 15 29.10 18.17 -15.36
CA ASP A 15 28.21 17.09 -15.79
C ASP A 15 27.42 16.48 -14.62
N LEU A 16 27.90 16.63 -13.37
CA LEU A 16 27.31 16.06 -12.16
C LEU A 16 26.48 17.07 -11.34
N LEU A 17 26.66 18.37 -11.57
CA LEU A 17 25.93 19.41 -10.84
C LEU A 17 24.57 19.68 -11.51
N SER A 18 23.51 19.55 -10.74
CA SER A 18 22.16 19.90 -11.21
C SER A 18 22.12 21.37 -11.63
N GLY A 19 21.75 21.64 -12.89
CA GLY A 19 21.73 22.98 -13.48
C GLY A 19 23.02 23.38 -14.21
N GLY A 20 24.04 22.53 -14.28
CA GLY A 20 25.21 22.72 -15.15
C GLY A 20 24.84 22.63 -16.63
N GLU A 21 25.54 23.38 -17.52
CA GLU A 21 25.25 23.39 -18.96
C GLU A 21 25.36 22.00 -19.60
N THR A 22 26.23 21.17 -19.09
CA THR A 22 26.47 19.79 -19.57
C THR A 22 25.72 18.73 -18.80
N TYR A 23 25.01 19.11 -17.72
CA TYR A 23 24.20 18.21 -16.92
C TYR A 23 23.03 17.64 -17.74
N ARG A 24 23.06 16.34 -17.96
CA ARG A 24 21.98 15.64 -18.67
C ARG A 24 21.17 14.81 -17.71
N ILE A 25 19.95 15.24 -17.50
CA ILE A 25 18.94 14.43 -16.82
C ILE A 25 18.53 13.33 -17.80
N ILE A 26 18.66 12.08 -17.36
CA ILE A 26 18.06 10.95 -18.09
C ILE A 26 16.56 11.12 -17.98
N GLU A 27 15.87 11.30 -19.09
CA GLU A 27 14.42 11.34 -19.10
C GLU A 27 13.89 10.00 -18.61
N ASN A 28 13.22 10.03 -17.47
CA ASN A 28 12.50 8.87 -16.99
C ASN A 28 11.29 8.62 -17.89
N LEU A 29 10.95 7.35 -18.08
CA LEU A 29 9.69 6.99 -18.72
C LEU A 29 8.54 7.67 -17.98
N PRO A 30 7.54 8.21 -18.70
CA PRO A 30 6.38 8.84 -18.07
C PRO A 30 5.72 7.85 -17.10
N ASN A 31 5.29 8.38 -15.96
CA ASN A 31 4.63 7.59 -14.91
C ASN A 31 3.20 7.25 -15.35
N LEU A 32 3.08 6.27 -16.22
CA LEU A 32 1.80 5.84 -16.79
C LEU A 32 0.90 5.18 -15.72
N ARG A 33 -0.40 5.32 -15.91
CA ARG A 33 -1.45 4.72 -15.09
C ARG A 33 -2.38 3.93 -16.00
N TRP A 34 -3.24 3.10 -15.40
CA TRP A 34 -4.28 2.40 -16.12
C TRP A 34 -5.66 2.81 -15.60
N TRP A 35 -6.58 3.07 -16.52
CA TRP A 35 -8.01 3.19 -16.29
C TRP A 35 -8.70 2.12 -17.14
N GLY A 36 -9.10 1.02 -16.52
CA GLY A 36 -9.50 -0.16 -17.26
C GLY A 36 -8.42 -0.61 -18.24
N ASP A 37 -8.75 -0.67 -19.52
CA ASP A 37 -7.82 -1.00 -20.62
C ASP A 37 -7.15 0.26 -21.25
N VAL A 38 -7.41 1.45 -20.71
CA VAL A 38 -6.86 2.71 -21.23
C VAL A 38 -5.59 3.09 -20.50
N CYS A 39 -4.52 3.35 -21.25
CA CYS A 39 -3.28 3.86 -20.70
C CYS A 39 -3.39 5.38 -20.49
N ILE A 40 -3.14 5.85 -19.28
CA ILE A 40 -3.22 7.25 -18.87
C ILE A 40 -1.83 7.81 -18.63
N LYS A 41 -1.55 9.01 -19.18
CA LYS A 41 -0.35 9.80 -18.91
C LYS A 41 -0.74 11.03 -18.09
N PRO A 42 -0.48 11.02 -16.77
CA PRO A 42 -0.63 12.22 -15.96
C PRO A 42 0.53 13.19 -16.20
N GLY A 43 0.20 14.47 -16.28
CA GLY A 43 1.15 15.58 -16.45
C GLY A 43 0.98 16.65 -15.38
N ILE A 44 1.68 17.77 -15.55
CA ILE A 44 1.52 18.94 -14.68
C ILE A 44 0.20 19.63 -15.00
N ASP A 45 -0.04 19.97 -16.26
CA ASP A 45 -1.17 20.79 -16.67
C ASP A 45 -2.31 19.98 -17.30
N SER A 46 -2.04 18.75 -17.72
CA SER A 46 -2.98 17.98 -18.52
C SER A 46 -2.93 16.49 -18.21
N LEU A 47 -4.06 15.83 -18.42
CA LEU A 47 -4.25 14.39 -18.34
C LEU A 47 -4.54 13.86 -19.73
N PHE A 48 -3.79 12.86 -20.19
CA PHE A 48 -3.95 12.27 -21.51
C PHE A 48 -4.24 10.78 -21.45
N ALA A 49 -5.11 10.31 -22.35
CA ALA A 49 -5.15 8.90 -22.74
C ALA A 49 -4.08 8.66 -23.82
N VAL A 50 -3.33 7.58 -23.69
CA VAL A 50 -2.24 7.20 -24.60
C VAL A 50 -2.54 5.88 -25.28
N ASN A 51 -2.49 5.83 -26.58
CA ASN A 51 -2.53 4.57 -27.29
C ASN A 51 -1.18 3.84 -27.14
N PRO A 52 -1.11 2.69 -26.45
CA PRO A 52 0.17 2.04 -26.14
C PRO A 52 0.90 1.48 -27.37
N LYS A 53 0.22 1.35 -28.53
CA LYS A 53 0.83 0.86 -29.76
C LYS A 53 1.41 1.97 -30.63
N THR A 54 0.76 3.14 -30.65
CA THR A 54 1.12 4.23 -31.57
C THR A 54 1.74 5.42 -30.83
N GLY A 55 1.63 5.50 -29.51
CA GLY A 55 2.03 6.64 -28.70
C GLY A 55 1.11 7.87 -28.86
N LYS A 56 0.04 7.78 -29.67
CA LYS A 56 -0.88 8.91 -29.87
C LYS A 56 -1.56 9.30 -28.57
N GLU A 57 -1.49 10.57 -28.23
CA GLU A 57 -2.10 11.15 -27.04
C GLU A 57 -3.44 11.82 -27.38
N THR A 58 -4.43 11.62 -26.49
CA THR A 58 -5.74 12.28 -26.55
C THR A 58 -5.98 12.97 -25.22
N LEU A 59 -6.24 14.28 -25.24
CA LEU A 59 -6.51 15.06 -24.03
C LEU A 59 -7.82 14.58 -23.38
N LEU A 60 -7.77 14.32 -22.07
CA LEU A 60 -8.95 13.99 -21.27
C LEU A 60 -9.45 15.23 -20.52
N THR A 61 -8.60 15.86 -19.72
CA THR A 61 -8.92 17.10 -19.01
C THR A 61 -7.67 17.92 -18.73
N THR A 62 -7.86 19.17 -18.24
CA THR A 62 -6.76 20.05 -17.85
C THR A 62 -6.86 20.47 -16.39
N ARG A 63 -5.72 20.79 -15.79
CA ARG A 63 -5.62 21.31 -14.43
C ARG A 63 -6.46 22.58 -14.23
N GLU A 64 -6.51 23.43 -15.25
CA GLU A 64 -7.31 24.66 -15.24
C GLU A 64 -8.80 24.36 -15.11
N LYS A 65 -9.35 23.46 -15.92
CA LYS A 65 -10.75 23.05 -15.88
C LYS A 65 -11.12 22.44 -14.51
N VAL A 66 -10.31 21.50 -14.03
CA VAL A 66 -10.52 20.89 -12.71
C VAL A 66 -10.57 21.97 -11.62
N ASN A 67 -9.61 22.88 -11.61
CA ASN A 67 -9.56 23.96 -10.63
C ASN A 67 -10.73 24.96 -10.77
N GLN A 68 -11.22 25.22 -11.97
CA GLN A 68 -12.43 26.05 -12.20
C GLN A 68 -13.65 25.39 -11.57
N VAL A 69 -13.87 24.09 -11.81
CA VAL A 69 -14.98 23.33 -11.20
C VAL A 69 -14.86 23.33 -9.68
N LEU A 70 -13.69 23.03 -9.12
CA LEU A 70 -13.48 23.04 -7.67
C LEU A 70 -13.69 24.42 -7.04
N ASN A 71 -13.34 25.50 -7.71
CA ASN A 71 -13.56 26.87 -7.26
C ASN A 71 -15.06 27.24 -7.31
N SER A 72 -15.82 26.74 -8.28
CA SER A 72 -17.26 27.02 -8.38
C SER A 72 -18.08 26.44 -7.23
N LEU A 73 -17.57 25.38 -6.59
CA LEU A 73 -18.19 24.75 -5.42
C LEU A 73 -18.04 25.56 -4.11
N ILE A 74 -17.27 26.65 -4.13
CA ILE A 74 -17.00 27.48 -2.95
C ILE A 74 -18.10 28.56 -2.73
N THR A 75 -19.15 28.59 -3.53
CA THR A 75 -20.25 29.53 -3.36
C THR A 75 -21.02 29.24 -2.06
N PRO A 76 -21.18 30.21 -1.14
CA PRO A 76 -21.89 29.99 0.12
C PRO A 76 -23.38 29.82 -0.15
N THR A 77 -23.88 28.59 -0.18
CA THR A 77 -25.29 28.34 0.05
C THR A 77 -25.57 28.51 1.54
N ALA A 78 -26.43 29.46 1.85
CA ALA A 78 -26.74 30.04 3.17
C ALA A 78 -27.38 29.08 4.19
N THR A 79 -27.13 27.78 4.18
CA THR A 79 -27.87 26.83 5.04
C THR A 79 -26.99 25.83 5.80
N THR A 80 -25.67 25.92 5.72
CA THR A 80 -24.79 25.18 6.64
C THR A 80 -23.78 26.15 7.22
N ALA A 81 -24.19 26.78 8.32
CA ALA A 81 -23.35 27.62 9.13
C ALA A 81 -22.15 26.81 9.66
N ALA A 82 -20.99 27.42 9.57
CA ALA A 82 -19.77 27.14 10.32
C ALA A 82 -18.90 25.96 9.88
N VAL A 83 -18.35 26.00 8.65
CA VAL A 83 -16.91 25.78 8.50
C VAL A 83 -16.36 26.96 7.72
N SER A 84 -15.77 27.88 8.46
CA SER A 84 -15.19 29.14 8.01
C SER A 84 -14.27 28.93 6.82
N GLY A 85 -14.56 29.58 5.68
CA GLY A 85 -13.63 30.16 4.69
C GLY A 85 -12.34 29.41 4.30
N GLN A 86 -12.25 28.10 4.48
CA GLN A 86 -11.08 27.36 4.05
C GLN A 86 -11.10 27.18 2.54
N LYS A 87 -10.24 27.94 1.87
CA LYS A 87 -9.97 27.82 0.44
C LYS A 87 -9.54 26.38 0.15
N ARG A 88 -10.31 25.63 -0.64
CA ARG A 88 -9.92 24.27 -1.07
C ARG A 88 -8.51 24.27 -1.65
N SER A 89 -7.76 23.19 -1.39
CA SER A 89 -6.45 23.00 -1.99
C SER A 89 -6.60 22.90 -3.51
N LYS A 90 -5.78 23.66 -4.25
CA LYS A 90 -5.77 23.57 -5.71
C LYS A 90 -4.99 22.34 -6.16
N VAL A 91 -5.48 21.71 -7.22
CA VAL A 91 -4.70 20.68 -7.95
C VAL A 91 -3.49 21.37 -8.59
N GLN A 92 -2.30 20.91 -8.24
CA GLN A 92 -1.04 21.44 -8.76
C GLN A 92 -0.56 20.65 -9.99
N HIS A 93 -0.83 19.34 -10.00
CA HIS A 93 -0.47 18.41 -11.07
C HIS A 93 -1.31 17.13 -10.93
N PHE A 94 -1.29 16.26 -11.96
CA PHE A 94 -2.02 15.01 -11.98
C PHE A 94 -1.21 13.79 -11.49
N TYR A 95 0.05 13.95 -11.08
CA TYR A 95 0.90 12.82 -10.65
C TYR A 95 0.39 12.06 -9.41
N ASN A 96 -0.44 12.70 -8.60
CA ASN A 96 -1.08 12.11 -7.42
C ASN A 96 -2.53 11.67 -7.70
N THR A 97 -2.86 11.34 -8.96
CA THR A 97 -4.17 10.81 -9.33
C THR A 97 -4.14 9.30 -9.47
N GLU A 98 -5.25 8.66 -9.15
CA GLU A 98 -5.49 7.23 -9.35
C GLU A 98 -6.81 7.02 -10.09
N PHE A 99 -6.98 5.83 -10.70
CA PHE A 99 -8.16 5.47 -11.50
C PHE A 99 -8.73 4.15 -10.99
N PRO A 100 -9.27 4.12 -9.76
CA PRO A 100 -9.71 2.88 -9.14
C PRO A 100 -11.04 2.33 -9.71
N TRP A 101 -11.73 3.08 -10.57
CA TRP A 101 -12.99 2.64 -11.21
C TRP A 101 -12.75 2.36 -12.71
N PRO A 102 -12.50 1.10 -13.11
CA PRO A 102 -12.17 0.78 -14.51
C PRO A 102 -13.32 0.99 -15.49
N ASP A 103 -14.55 1.00 -15.01
CA ASP A 103 -15.81 1.15 -15.77
C ASP A 103 -16.44 2.55 -15.70
N LYS A 104 -15.84 3.48 -14.94
CA LYS A 104 -16.31 4.86 -14.79
C LYS A 104 -15.21 5.85 -15.10
N PRO A 105 -15.53 6.99 -15.74
CA PRO A 105 -14.54 8.03 -16.07
C PRO A 105 -14.16 8.87 -14.84
N TYR A 106 -13.90 8.20 -13.73
CA TYR A 106 -13.59 8.84 -12.46
C TYR A 106 -12.11 8.75 -12.14
N MET A 107 -11.55 9.86 -11.70
CA MET A 107 -10.23 9.91 -11.10
C MET A 107 -10.31 10.28 -9.63
N LEU A 108 -9.47 9.68 -8.82
CA LEU A 108 -9.23 10.03 -7.43
C LEU A 108 -8.03 10.98 -7.37
N ILE A 109 -8.28 12.22 -7.00
CA ILE A 109 -7.24 13.25 -6.82
C ILE A 109 -6.90 13.32 -5.34
N LYS A 110 -5.66 13.00 -5.00
CA LYS A 110 -5.16 13.01 -3.61
C LYS A 110 -4.56 14.38 -3.28
N LEU A 111 -5.30 15.21 -2.58
CA LEU A 111 -4.84 16.51 -2.08
C LEU A 111 -4.43 16.40 -0.60
N PRO A 112 -3.57 17.30 -0.09
CA PRO A 112 -3.10 17.24 1.30
C PRO A 112 -4.20 17.32 2.37
N ALA A 113 -5.33 17.97 2.07
CA ALA A 113 -6.44 18.18 3.01
C ALA A 113 -7.69 17.38 2.68
N GLU A 114 -7.80 16.83 1.49
CA GLU A 114 -8.96 16.07 1.05
C GLU A 114 -8.64 15.17 -0.14
N TYR A 115 -9.42 14.09 -0.28
CA TYR A 115 -9.46 13.31 -1.51
C TYR A 115 -10.70 13.71 -2.31
N ILE A 116 -10.57 13.84 -3.63
CA ILE A 116 -11.63 14.27 -4.54
C ILE A 116 -11.84 13.20 -5.60
N VAL A 117 -13.10 12.81 -5.79
CA VAL A 117 -13.54 12.04 -6.96
C VAL A 117 -14.06 13.01 -8.00
N TYR A 118 -13.51 12.93 -9.21
CA TYR A 118 -13.79 13.83 -10.31
C TYR A 118 -14.08 13.04 -11.59
N ASP A 119 -15.18 13.35 -12.27
CA ASP A 119 -15.52 12.83 -13.58
C ASP A 119 -14.77 13.64 -14.64
N PHE A 120 -13.78 13.02 -15.29
CA PHE A 120 -12.93 13.71 -16.27
C PHE A 120 -13.48 13.71 -17.70
N GLU A 121 -14.57 12.99 -17.97
CA GLU A 121 -15.29 13.10 -19.25
C GLU A 121 -16.32 14.23 -19.24
N LYS A 122 -16.97 14.43 -18.10
CA LYS A 122 -17.98 15.51 -17.94
C LYS A 122 -17.38 16.79 -17.37
N ASP A 123 -16.15 16.74 -16.87
CA ASP A 123 -15.53 17.82 -16.10
C ASP A 123 -16.39 18.23 -14.89
N GLU A 124 -16.81 17.23 -14.07
CA GLU A 124 -17.70 17.42 -12.92
C GLU A 124 -17.09 16.88 -11.62
N PHE A 125 -17.36 17.59 -10.52
CA PHE A 125 -17.08 17.10 -9.17
C PHE A 125 -18.12 16.04 -8.78
N VAL A 126 -17.65 14.87 -8.33
CA VAL A 126 -18.52 13.77 -7.90
C VAL A 126 -18.63 13.73 -6.37
N GLN A 127 -17.48 13.71 -5.68
CA GLN A 127 -17.43 13.60 -4.23
C GLN A 127 -16.14 14.21 -3.68
N GLY A 128 -16.23 14.83 -2.50
CA GLY A 128 -15.09 15.24 -1.69
C GLY A 128 -15.09 14.49 -0.37
N MET A 129 -13.91 14.08 0.06
CA MET A 129 -13.69 13.39 1.33
C MET A 129 -12.69 14.22 2.13
N PRO A 130 -13.18 15.22 2.90
CA PRO A 130 -12.31 16.04 3.72
C PRO A 130 -11.70 15.21 4.83
N GLN A 131 -10.42 15.44 5.11
CA GLN A 131 -9.79 14.96 6.32
C GLN A 131 -10.30 15.79 7.50
N ALA A 132 -10.68 15.14 8.60
CA ALA A 132 -11.32 15.79 9.72
C ALA A 132 -10.47 16.90 10.35
N GLY A 133 -11.07 18.09 10.42
CA GLY A 133 -10.69 19.18 11.32
C GLY A 133 -9.38 19.88 11.01
N GLU A 134 -8.94 20.73 11.93
CA GLU A 134 -7.70 21.51 11.87
C GLU A 134 -6.40 20.67 11.94
N ARG A 135 -6.52 19.34 12.05
CA ARG A 135 -5.41 18.40 12.20
C ARG A 135 -5.28 17.55 10.94
N LYS A 136 -4.16 17.66 10.26
CA LYS A 136 -3.82 16.80 9.13
C LYS A 136 -3.83 15.35 9.59
N GLY A 137 -4.70 14.51 8.99
CA GLY A 137 -4.66 13.07 9.15
C GLY A 137 -3.42 12.50 8.45
N SER A 138 -2.91 11.40 8.99
CA SER A 138 -1.83 10.59 8.39
C SER A 138 -2.39 9.23 7.96
N ASP A 139 -1.59 8.42 7.30
CA ASP A 139 -1.91 7.03 6.95
C ASP A 139 -3.27 6.88 6.27
N ILE A 140 -3.52 7.75 5.28
CA ILE A 140 -4.81 7.82 4.60
C ILE A 140 -4.98 6.61 3.69
N ASP A 141 -6.10 5.90 3.85
CA ASP A 141 -6.48 4.73 3.06
C ASP A 141 -7.94 4.84 2.61
N TYR A 142 -8.17 4.77 1.32
CA TYR A 142 -9.48 4.93 0.70
C TYR A 142 -9.94 3.63 0.05
N THR A 143 -11.23 3.30 0.18
CA THR A 143 -11.85 2.19 -0.55
C THR A 143 -12.81 2.70 -1.62
N PRO A 144 -12.52 2.46 -2.91
CA PRO A 144 -13.39 2.86 -4.01
C PRO A 144 -14.76 2.17 -3.97
N GLU A 145 -14.80 0.91 -3.59
CA GLU A 145 -16.01 0.08 -3.55
C GLU A 145 -16.97 0.54 -2.44
N GLY A 146 -16.44 0.78 -1.25
CA GLY A 146 -17.22 1.24 -0.11
C GLY A 146 -17.42 2.75 -0.07
N GLY A 147 -16.59 3.53 -0.74
CA GLY A 147 -16.59 4.98 -0.69
C GLY A 147 -16.17 5.55 0.68
N HIS A 148 -15.48 4.75 1.51
CA HIS A 148 -15.02 5.13 2.83
C HIS A 148 -13.56 5.57 2.82
N ILE A 149 -13.20 6.45 3.77
CA ILE A 149 -11.83 6.90 3.98
C ILE A 149 -11.40 6.64 5.42
N ALA A 150 -10.29 5.93 5.59
CA ALA A 150 -9.61 5.73 6.86
C ALA A 150 -8.39 6.64 6.97
N TYR A 151 -8.08 7.13 8.15
CA TYR A 151 -6.88 7.92 8.42
C TYR A 151 -6.56 7.92 9.92
N THR A 152 -5.34 8.31 10.28
CA THR A 152 -4.93 8.42 11.68
C THR A 152 -4.80 9.88 12.11
N VAL A 153 -5.14 10.18 13.35
CA VAL A 153 -4.85 11.45 13.99
C VAL A 153 -4.13 11.14 15.31
N LYS A 154 -2.89 11.60 15.43
CA LYS A 154 -1.98 11.12 16.47
C LYS A 154 -1.86 9.59 16.36
N ASN A 155 -2.25 8.85 17.38
CA ASN A 155 -2.18 7.39 17.40
C ASN A 155 -3.55 6.71 17.30
N ASN A 156 -4.60 7.44 16.94
CA ASN A 156 -5.95 6.90 16.85
C ASN A 156 -6.48 6.85 15.42
N LEU A 157 -7.22 5.79 15.12
CA LEU A 157 -7.84 5.54 13.84
C LEU A 157 -9.21 6.21 13.72
N PHE A 158 -9.47 6.77 12.56
CA PHE A 158 -10.73 7.38 12.16
C PHE A 158 -11.21 6.79 10.83
N VAL A 159 -12.53 6.68 10.68
CA VAL A 159 -13.20 6.37 9.41
C VAL A 159 -14.34 7.38 9.21
N ASP A 160 -14.40 8.02 8.05
CA ASP A 160 -15.43 9.01 7.68
C ASP A 160 -15.67 10.06 8.78
N ASN A 161 -14.60 10.61 9.34
CA ASN A 161 -14.61 11.58 10.42
C ASN A 161 -15.12 11.06 11.78
N LYS A 162 -15.35 9.74 11.93
CA LYS A 162 -15.71 9.11 13.20
C LYS A 162 -14.50 8.42 13.79
N ALA A 163 -14.27 8.60 15.09
CA ALA A 163 -13.21 7.89 15.80
C ALA A 163 -13.57 6.41 15.91
N VAL A 164 -12.72 5.54 15.35
CA VAL A 164 -12.80 4.09 15.50
C VAL A 164 -12.16 3.68 16.82
N THR A 165 -11.07 4.35 17.19
CA THR A 165 -10.33 4.09 18.43
C THR A 165 -10.18 5.37 19.25
N LYS A 166 -10.07 5.20 20.59
CA LYS A 166 -9.82 6.25 21.57
C LYS A 166 -8.84 5.72 22.62
N GLU A 167 -7.64 5.45 22.16
CA GLU A 167 -6.61 4.80 22.96
C GLU A 167 -5.70 5.84 23.66
N PRO A 168 -5.15 5.48 24.84
CA PRO A 168 -4.19 6.31 25.53
C PRO A 168 -2.83 6.36 24.83
N GLU A 169 -1.94 7.19 25.32
CA GLU A 169 -0.54 7.22 24.87
C GLU A 169 0.13 5.86 25.06
N GLY A 170 0.95 5.46 24.08
CA GLY A 170 1.61 4.16 24.04
C GLY A 170 0.78 3.06 23.32
N ILE A 171 -0.43 3.38 22.86
CA ILE A 171 -1.21 2.54 21.97
C ILE A 171 -1.33 3.25 20.62
N VAL A 172 -0.98 2.55 19.54
CA VAL A 172 -0.97 3.06 18.16
C VAL A 172 -1.93 2.22 17.32
N CYS A 173 -2.88 2.87 16.64
CA CYS A 173 -3.89 2.22 15.82
C CYS A 173 -3.86 2.71 14.38
N GLY A 174 -4.03 1.80 13.41
CA GLY A 174 -4.14 2.12 11.99
C GLY A 174 -2.81 2.53 11.33
N GLN A 175 -1.69 2.40 12.01
CA GLN A 175 -0.35 2.65 11.49
C GLN A 175 0.41 1.34 11.26
N SER A 176 1.49 1.41 10.48
CA SER A 176 2.38 0.27 10.29
C SER A 176 2.98 -0.19 11.63
N VAL A 177 3.26 -1.47 11.74
CA VAL A 177 3.79 -2.09 12.96
C VAL A 177 5.13 -2.77 12.67
N HIS A 178 5.75 -3.35 13.70
CA HIS A 178 7.00 -4.12 13.61
C HIS A 178 8.12 -3.36 12.88
N ARG A 179 8.14 -2.02 13.01
CA ARG A 179 9.14 -1.13 12.38
C ARG A 179 9.24 -1.31 10.85
N ASN A 180 8.10 -1.58 10.20
CA ASN A 180 8.00 -1.83 8.76
C ASN A 180 8.78 -3.07 8.27
N GLU A 181 9.13 -3.98 9.18
CA GLU A 181 9.68 -5.28 8.83
C GLU A 181 8.63 -6.15 8.11
N PHE A 182 9.08 -7.23 7.50
CA PHE A 182 8.23 -8.24 6.84
C PHE A 182 7.32 -7.69 5.74
N GLY A 183 7.78 -6.63 5.03
CA GLY A 183 7.02 -5.99 3.96
C GLY A 183 5.82 -5.17 4.42
N ILE A 184 5.68 -4.89 5.72
CA ILE A 184 4.61 -4.07 6.26
C ILE A 184 4.87 -2.60 5.91
N SER A 185 3.96 -1.98 5.15
CA SER A 185 4.06 -0.58 4.72
C SER A 185 2.90 0.30 5.17
N LYS A 186 1.80 -0.32 5.69
CA LYS A 186 0.60 0.38 6.15
C LYS A 186 -0.06 -0.36 7.31
N GLY A 187 -0.99 0.30 7.98
CA GLY A 187 -1.69 -0.25 9.14
C GLY A 187 -3.18 -0.49 8.96
N THR A 188 -3.72 -0.26 7.77
CA THR A 188 -5.16 -0.39 7.45
C THR A 188 -5.33 -1.19 6.16
N PHE A 189 -6.39 -2.03 6.10
CA PHE A 189 -6.62 -2.94 4.97
C PHE A 189 -8.14 -3.09 4.76
N TRP A 190 -8.67 -2.42 3.73
CA TRP A 190 -10.07 -2.55 3.36
C TRP A 190 -10.39 -3.92 2.78
N SER A 191 -11.57 -4.45 3.10
CA SER A 191 -12.11 -5.64 2.42
C SER A 191 -12.34 -5.35 0.93
N PRO A 192 -12.36 -6.36 0.05
CA PRO A 192 -12.63 -6.17 -1.39
C PRO A 192 -13.96 -5.47 -1.68
N GLN A 193 -14.97 -5.59 -0.80
CA GLN A 193 -16.27 -4.92 -0.90
C GLN A 193 -16.26 -3.51 -0.29
N GLY A 194 -15.20 -3.14 0.43
CA GLY A 194 -15.07 -1.85 1.10
C GLY A 194 -15.96 -1.67 2.34
N ASP A 195 -16.61 -2.73 2.83
CA ASP A 195 -17.54 -2.71 3.95
C ASP A 195 -16.92 -3.05 5.31
N LEU A 196 -15.67 -3.56 5.30
CA LEU A 196 -14.90 -3.90 6.50
C LEU A 196 -13.48 -3.33 6.39
N LEU A 197 -12.94 -2.89 7.53
CA LEU A 197 -11.57 -2.39 7.64
C LEU A 197 -10.78 -3.19 8.65
N ALA A 198 -9.83 -3.99 8.20
CA ALA A 198 -8.83 -4.58 9.10
C ALA A 198 -7.76 -3.53 9.43
N PHE A 199 -7.31 -3.50 10.69
CA PHE A 199 -6.29 -2.56 11.13
C PHE A 199 -5.42 -3.13 12.25
N TYR A 200 -4.17 -2.67 12.30
CA TYR A 200 -3.28 -2.96 13.40
C TYR A 200 -3.57 -2.06 14.62
N ARG A 201 -3.52 -2.68 15.80
CA ARG A 201 -3.46 -2.02 17.10
C ARG A 201 -2.20 -2.49 17.81
N MET A 202 -1.26 -1.60 18.03
CA MET A 202 0.03 -1.87 18.65
C MET A 202 0.10 -1.25 20.04
N ASN A 203 0.33 -2.08 21.05
CA ASN A 203 0.69 -1.63 22.39
C ASN A 203 2.21 -1.57 22.50
N GLU A 204 2.75 -0.40 22.64
CA GLU A 204 4.18 -0.15 22.84
C GLU A 204 4.48 0.50 24.21
N SER A 205 3.50 0.55 25.12
CA SER A 205 3.64 1.21 26.42
C SER A 205 4.77 0.62 27.26
N MET A 206 5.05 -0.68 27.13
CA MET A 206 6.12 -1.41 27.80
C MET A 206 7.48 -1.30 27.09
N VAL A 207 7.53 -0.77 25.86
CA VAL A 207 8.78 -0.66 25.10
C VAL A 207 9.64 0.47 25.64
N THR A 208 10.90 0.19 25.90
CA THR A 208 11.86 1.18 26.41
C THR A 208 12.07 2.31 25.40
N PRO A 209 11.95 3.58 25.82
CA PRO A 209 12.25 4.71 24.96
C PRO A 209 13.72 4.71 24.54
N TYR A 210 13.98 4.84 23.25
CA TYR A 210 15.31 5.00 22.67
C TYR A 210 15.54 6.47 22.32
N PRO A 211 16.65 7.10 22.77
CA PRO A 211 16.94 8.50 22.49
C PRO A 211 17.46 8.68 21.07
N LEU A 212 16.84 9.56 20.29
CA LEU A 212 17.36 10.09 19.05
C LEU A 212 17.85 11.51 19.31
N VAL A 213 19.12 11.77 19.02
CA VAL A 213 19.71 13.10 19.22
C VAL A 213 19.64 13.88 17.92
N ASP A 214 18.84 14.94 17.90
CA ASP A 214 18.82 15.92 16.81
C ASP A 214 19.90 16.99 17.06
N ILE A 215 20.92 16.97 16.20
CA ILE A 215 22.05 17.91 16.25
C ILE A 215 21.89 19.10 15.29
N THR A 216 20.78 19.20 14.58
CA THR A 216 20.54 20.31 13.63
C THR A 216 20.32 21.65 14.31
N PRO A 217 19.63 21.76 15.48
CA PRO A 217 19.57 23.01 16.21
C PRO A 217 20.89 23.29 16.96
N ARG A 218 21.14 24.57 17.26
CA ARG A 218 22.38 25.00 17.98
C ARG A 218 22.59 24.26 19.29
N ILE A 219 21.49 24.00 20.02
CA ILE A 219 21.49 23.14 21.21
C ILE A 219 20.78 21.88 20.82
N ALA A 220 21.48 20.75 20.88
CA ALA A 220 20.92 19.45 20.49
C ALA A 220 19.66 19.12 21.31
N LEU A 221 18.68 18.55 20.63
CA LEU A 221 17.44 18.08 21.25
C LEU A 221 17.45 16.54 21.30
N VAL A 222 16.75 15.98 22.27
CA VAL A 222 16.58 14.53 22.39
C VAL A 222 15.14 14.19 22.15
N ASP A 223 14.89 13.51 21.03
CA ASP A 223 13.63 12.85 20.74
C ASP A 223 13.66 11.42 21.28
N LYS A 224 12.55 10.94 21.82
CA LYS A 224 12.44 9.57 22.34
C LYS A 224 11.43 8.80 21.52
N ILE A 225 11.88 7.73 20.90
CA ILE A 225 11.01 6.78 20.19
C ILE A 225 10.93 5.46 20.96
N ARG A 226 9.80 4.79 20.91
CA ARG A 226 9.65 3.44 21.45
C ARG A 226 10.27 2.43 20.49
N TYR A 227 11.46 1.93 20.81
CA TYR A 227 12.22 1.00 19.97
C TYR A 227 12.57 -0.28 20.73
N PRO A 228 12.09 -1.47 20.30
CA PRO A 228 12.40 -2.73 20.97
C PRO A 228 13.85 -3.12 20.73
N MET A 229 14.73 -2.75 21.65
CA MET A 229 16.14 -3.13 21.57
C MET A 229 16.34 -4.63 21.84
N ALA A 230 17.44 -5.19 21.35
CA ALA A 230 17.77 -6.60 21.54
C ALA A 230 17.77 -6.98 23.04
N GLY A 231 17.13 -8.11 23.36
CA GLY A 231 16.98 -8.62 24.73
C GLY A 231 15.95 -7.89 25.59
N MET A 232 15.30 -6.83 25.08
CA MET A 232 14.29 -6.07 25.83
C MET A 232 12.87 -6.45 25.38
N LEU A 233 11.86 -5.94 26.14
CA LEU A 233 10.46 -6.13 25.81
C LEU A 233 10.12 -5.49 24.48
N SER A 234 9.37 -6.24 23.64
CA SER A 234 8.84 -5.75 22.38
C SER A 234 7.39 -5.29 22.53
N HIS A 235 6.92 -4.52 21.56
CA HIS A 235 5.52 -4.17 21.44
C HIS A 235 4.64 -5.40 21.19
N GLN A 236 3.38 -5.29 21.57
CA GLN A 236 2.36 -6.33 21.38
C GLN A 236 1.34 -5.83 20.37
N VAL A 237 1.09 -6.61 19.32
CA VAL A 237 0.18 -6.24 18.24
C VAL A 237 -1.07 -7.10 18.28
N SER A 238 -2.21 -6.50 18.02
CA SER A 238 -3.48 -7.16 17.72
C SER A 238 -4.05 -6.62 16.40
N VAL A 239 -4.96 -7.38 15.79
CA VAL A 239 -5.64 -6.99 14.56
C VAL A 239 -7.13 -6.84 14.85
N GLY A 240 -7.67 -5.65 14.58
CA GLY A 240 -9.09 -5.35 14.65
C GLY A 240 -9.74 -5.33 13.28
N ILE A 241 -11.02 -5.68 13.19
CA ILE A 241 -11.86 -5.55 12.02
C ILE A 241 -13.02 -4.61 12.37
N TYR A 242 -13.04 -3.44 11.78
CA TYR A 242 -14.08 -2.43 11.97
C TYR A 242 -15.11 -2.50 10.84
N ASN A 243 -16.40 -2.41 11.19
CA ASN A 243 -17.49 -2.30 10.24
C ASN A 243 -18.07 -0.87 10.28
N PRO A 244 -17.90 -0.05 9.22
CA PRO A 244 -18.41 1.33 9.18
C PRO A 244 -19.93 1.43 9.31
N GLY A 245 -20.67 0.46 8.76
CA GLY A 245 -22.14 0.44 8.81
C GLY A 245 -22.68 0.23 10.23
N THR A 246 -22.09 -0.69 11.01
CA THR A 246 -22.50 -0.96 12.39
C THR A 246 -21.72 -0.19 13.43
N GLN A 247 -20.59 0.41 13.04
CA GLN A 247 -19.62 1.10 13.92
C GLN A 247 -19.07 0.21 15.05
N LYS A 248 -18.96 -1.10 14.78
CA LYS A 248 -18.42 -2.08 15.74
C LYS A 248 -17.07 -2.61 15.26
N THR A 249 -16.20 -2.90 16.23
CA THR A 249 -14.91 -3.56 16.00
C THR A 249 -14.93 -4.94 16.63
N VAL A 250 -14.43 -5.93 15.89
CA VAL A 250 -14.10 -7.26 16.39
C VAL A 250 -12.60 -7.43 16.32
N TYR A 251 -11.97 -7.92 17.38
CA TYR A 251 -10.55 -8.24 17.37
C TYR A 251 -10.34 -9.72 17.08
N LEU A 252 -9.29 -10.05 16.33
CA LEU A 252 -8.92 -11.44 16.09
C LEU A 252 -8.46 -12.10 17.39
N ASN A 253 -8.96 -13.31 17.65
CA ASN A 253 -8.54 -14.12 18.78
C ASN A 253 -7.23 -14.84 18.45
N THR A 254 -6.13 -14.09 18.51
CA THR A 254 -4.78 -14.61 18.22
C THR A 254 -4.11 -15.24 19.45
N GLY A 255 -4.72 -15.18 20.63
CA GLY A 255 -4.09 -15.55 21.89
C GLY A 255 -3.06 -14.51 22.37
N ASP A 256 -2.06 -14.95 23.14
CA ASP A 256 -1.01 -14.07 23.69
C ASP A 256 -0.14 -13.47 22.57
N PRO A 257 -0.12 -12.15 22.39
CA PRO A 257 0.69 -11.48 21.36
C PRO A 257 2.16 -11.30 21.73
N THR A 258 2.57 -11.75 22.92
CA THR A 258 3.94 -11.62 23.40
C THR A 258 4.90 -12.43 22.54
N ASN A 259 6.02 -11.80 22.11
CA ASN A 259 7.05 -12.42 21.30
C ASN A 259 6.55 -13.02 19.97
N ARG A 260 5.58 -12.35 19.35
CA ARG A 260 5.00 -12.74 18.05
C ARG A 260 4.84 -11.52 17.18
N TYR A 261 4.94 -11.75 15.87
CA TYR A 261 4.67 -10.76 14.84
C TYR A 261 3.45 -11.20 14.02
N PHE A 262 2.55 -10.26 13.72
CA PHE A 262 1.37 -10.46 12.86
C PHE A 262 1.58 -9.65 11.59
N THR A 263 1.78 -10.34 10.47
CA THR A 263 2.26 -9.74 9.24
C THR A 263 1.37 -10.09 8.05
N ASN A 264 1.55 -9.40 6.94
CA ASN A 264 1.05 -9.80 5.62
C ASN A 264 -0.46 -10.07 5.59
N ILE A 265 -1.25 -9.13 6.12
CA ILE A 265 -2.71 -9.20 6.11
C ILE A 265 -3.24 -9.27 4.68
N SER A 266 -4.15 -10.21 4.43
CA SER A 266 -4.83 -10.41 3.16
C SER A 266 -6.29 -10.79 3.36
N TRP A 267 -7.19 -10.16 2.64
CA TRP A 267 -8.60 -10.51 2.63
C TRP A 267 -8.90 -11.66 1.68
N ALA A 268 -9.81 -12.56 2.09
CA ALA A 268 -10.48 -13.41 1.12
C ALA A 268 -11.29 -12.55 0.13
N PRO A 269 -11.38 -12.92 -1.16
CA PRO A 269 -12.12 -12.15 -2.15
C PRO A 269 -13.60 -11.90 -1.81
N ASP A 270 -14.21 -12.77 -1.01
CA ASP A 270 -15.59 -12.64 -0.53
C ASP A 270 -15.75 -11.84 0.76
N GLY A 271 -14.66 -11.32 1.34
CA GLY A 271 -14.64 -10.55 2.59
C GLY A 271 -14.94 -11.34 3.87
N LYS A 272 -15.17 -12.67 3.78
CA LYS A 272 -15.59 -13.47 4.95
C LYS A 272 -14.45 -13.96 5.83
N SER A 273 -13.23 -13.92 5.33
CA SER A 273 -12.06 -14.35 6.07
C SER A 273 -10.90 -13.37 5.89
N LEU A 274 -10.12 -13.23 6.96
CA LEU A 274 -8.87 -12.52 6.97
C LEU A 274 -7.71 -13.51 7.12
N TYR A 275 -6.71 -13.40 6.30
CA TYR A 275 -5.49 -14.19 6.35
C TYR A 275 -4.36 -13.31 6.86
N LEU A 276 -3.49 -13.87 7.68
CA LEU A 276 -2.26 -13.22 8.11
C LEU A 276 -1.18 -14.26 8.38
N ILE A 277 0.07 -13.82 8.38
CA ILE A 277 1.20 -14.64 8.74
C ILE A 277 1.61 -14.28 10.18
N GLU A 278 1.59 -15.29 11.05
CA GLU A 278 2.17 -15.21 12.37
C GLU A 278 3.62 -15.65 12.30
N LEU A 279 4.53 -14.87 12.87
CA LEU A 279 5.94 -15.20 12.94
C LEU A 279 6.39 -15.13 14.39
N ASN A 280 7.18 -16.10 14.85
CA ASN A 280 7.77 -16.07 16.19
C ASN A 280 8.88 -15.01 16.29
N ARG A 281 9.27 -14.62 17.50
CA ARG A 281 10.29 -13.58 17.71
C ARG A 281 11.67 -13.99 17.23
N GLU A 282 11.99 -15.27 17.25
CA GLU A 282 13.22 -15.83 16.69
C GLU A 282 13.25 -15.78 15.17
N GLN A 283 12.11 -15.42 14.54
CA GLN A 283 11.95 -15.26 13.10
C GLN A 283 12.34 -16.51 12.29
N ASN A 284 12.06 -17.69 12.82
CA ASN A 284 12.37 -18.96 12.18
C ASN A 284 11.19 -19.92 12.04
N HIS A 285 10.00 -19.47 12.47
CA HIS A 285 8.76 -20.24 12.37
C HIS A 285 7.59 -19.31 12.01
N ALA A 286 7.07 -19.44 10.80
CA ALA A 286 5.93 -18.71 10.28
C ALA A 286 4.72 -19.62 10.09
N LYS A 287 3.52 -19.09 10.36
CA LYS A 287 2.23 -19.76 10.18
C LYS A 287 1.30 -18.90 9.39
N LEU A 288 0.73 -19.43 8.31
CA LEU A 288 -0.38 -18.79 7.60
C LEU A 288 -1.69 -19.16 8.27
N CYS A 289 -2.33 -18.20 8.91
CA CYS A 289 -3.57 -18.37 9.66
C CYS A 289 -4.75 -17.71 8.94
N ARG A 290 -5.92 -18.35 9.01
CA ARG A 290 -7.20 -17.87 8.50
C ARG A 290 -8.16 -17.61 9.65
N TYR A 291 -8.73 -16.40 9.69
CA TYR A 291 -9.68 -15.96 10.72
C TYR A 291 -11.04 -15.63 10.10
N ASP A 292 -12.12 -15.90 10.83
CA ASP A 292 -13.47 -15.45 10.47
C ASP A 292 -13.59 -13.93 10.68
N SER A 293 -14.06 -13.21 9.66
CA SER A 293 -14.12 -11.75 9.70
C SER A 293 -15.23 -11.19 10.61
N LYS A 294 -16.24 -11.98 10.98
CA LYS A 294 -17.36 -11.56 11.83
C LYS A 294 -17.12 -11.82 13.29
N THR A 295 -16.47 -12.95 13.61
CA THR A 295 -16.26 -13.38 14.98
C THR A 295 -14.84 -13.14 15.48
N GLY A 296 -13.88 -13.00 14.58
CA GLY A 296 -12.45 -12.90 14.90
C GLY A 296 -11.82 -14.24 15.28
N GLU A 297 -12.56 -15.35 15.22
CA GLU A 297 -12.06 -16.66 15.62
C GLU A 297 -11.12 -17.27 14.58
N LEU A 298 -10.10 -18.00 15.05
CA LEU A 298 -9.20 -18.76 14.20
C LEU A 298 -9.95 -19.94 13.58
N MET A 299 -10.06 -19.95 12.25
CA MET A 299 -10.70 -21.02 11.50
C MET A 299 -9.72 -22.17 11.23
N SER A 300 -8.50 -21.85 10.83
CA SER A 300 -7.46 -22.83 10.50
C SER A 300 -6.06 -22.21 10.42
N THR A 301 -5.05 -23.02 10.73
CA THR A 301 -3.67 -22.81 10.29
C THR A 301 -3.46 -23.59 9.01
N LEU A 302 -3.25 -22.89 7.89
CA LEU A 302 -3.20 -23.48 6.55
C LEU A 302 -1.86 -24.13 6.26
N MET A 303 -0.78 -23.50 6.69
CA MET A 303 0.57 -24.00 6.49
C MET A 303 1.52 -23.40 7.52
N GLU A 304 2.62 -24.10 7.73
CA GLU A 304 3.74 -23.65 8.55
C GLU A 304 5.04 -23.73 7.75
N GLU A 305 5.92 -22.77 7.97
CA GLU A 305 7.23 -22.73 7.37
C GLU A 305 8.27 -22.53 8.49
N THR A 306 9.25 -23.41 8.53
CA THR A 306 10.33 -23.37 9.52
C THR A 306 11.69 -23.42 8.83
N HIS A 307 12.66 -22.73 9.41
CA HIS A 307 14.03 -22.79 8.93
C HIS A 307 15.02 -22.69 10.09
N THR A 308 16.18 -23.33 9.98
CA THR A 308 17.19 -23.32 11.05
C THR A 308 17.84 -21.96 11.30
N LYS A 309 17.79 -21.04 10.31
CA LYS A 309 18.33 -19.69 10.41
C LYS A 309 17.19 -18.67 10.55
N TYR A 310 16.37 -18.49 9.50
CA TYR A 310 15.27 -17.53 9.50
C TYR A 310 14.22 -17.87 8.42
N VAL A 311 13.00 -17.41 8.66
CA VAL A 311 11.90 -17.31 7.70
C VAL A 311 11.50 -15.85 7.63
N GLU A 312 11.43 -15.28 6.43
CA GLU A 312 11.18 -13.86 6.22
C GLU A 312 9.99 -13.64 5.26
N PRO A 313 8.76 -13.63 5.78
CA PRO A 313 7.56 -13.41 4.97
C PRO A 313 7.47 -11.93 4.59
N GLN A 314 7.72 -11.60 3.32
CA GLN A 314 7.75 -10.22 2.81
C GLN A 314 6.46 -9.80 2.10
N HIS A 315 5.58 -10.74 1.77
CA HIS A 315 4.42 -10.47 0.92
C HIS A 315 3.16 -11.17 1.42
N PRO A 316 1.99 -10.50 1.35
CA PRO A 316 0.71 -11.14 1.61
C PRO A 316 0.42 -12.20 0.54
N ILE A 317 -0.46 -13.16 0.86
CA ILE A 317 -0.97 -14.08 -0.15
C ILE A 317 -1.79 -13.33 -1.19
N LEU A 318 -1.74 -13.79 -2.43
CA LEU A 318 -2.49 -13.20 -3.55
C LEU A 318 -3.44 -14.23 -4.15
N PHE A 319 -4.74 -14.02 -3.99
CA PHE A 319 -5.75 -14.85 -4.61
C PHE A 319 -5.75 -14.71 -6.13
N LEU A 320 -6.00 -15.82 -6.84
CA LEU A 320 -6.12 -15.78 -8.29
C LEU A 320 -7.46 -15.12 -8.70
N PRO A 321 -7.46 -14.14 -9.61
CA PRO A 321 -8.68 -13.43 -9.97
C PRO A 321 -9.70 -14.29 -10.76
N TRP A 322 -9.30 -15.47 -11.23
CA TRP A 322 -10.17 -16.44 -11.96
C TRP A 322 -10.53 -17.68 -11.14
N ASP A 323 -9.92 -17.86 -9.97
CA ASP A 323 -10.22 -18.99 -9.07
C ASP A 323 -9.87 -18.59 -7.62
N HIS A 324 -10.86 -18.17 -6.89
CA HIS A 324 -10.71 -17.70 -5.49
C HIS A 324 -10.44 -18.84 -4.49
N THR A 325 -10.42 -20.09 -4.93
CA THR A 325 -9.99 -21.23 -4.10
C THR A 325 -8.48 -21.45 -4.13
N LEU A 326 -7.77 -20.67 -4.96
CA LEU A 326 -6.33 -20.74 -5.14
C LEU A 326 -5.67 -19.40 -4.83
N PHE A 327 -4.48 -19.46 -4.26
CA PHE A 327 -3.66 -18.28 -4.00
C PHE A 327 -2.17 -18.55 -4.23
N ILE A 328 -1.43 -17.48 -4.53
CA ILE A 328 0.03 -17.50 -4.61
C ILE A 328 0.61 -17.09 -3.25
N TYR A 329 1.52 -17.89 -2.74
CA TYR A 329 2.37 -17.61 -1.61
C TYR A 329 3.82 -17.44 -2.08
N GLN A 330 4.54 -16.44 -1.56
CA GLN A 330 5.96 -16.23 -1.85
C GLN A 330 6.81 -16.74 -0.69
N SER A 331 7.85 -17.51 -0.99
CA SER A 331 8.69 -18.11 0.02
C SER A 331 10.13 -18.26 -0.47
N GLN A 332 11.08 -18.17 0.46
CA GLN A 332 12.52 -18.40 0.23
C GLN A 332 12.97 -19.80 0.68
N ARG A 333 12.04 -20.75 0.83
CA ARG A 333 12.29 -22.09 1.40
C ARG A 333 13.31 -22.94 0.64
N ASP A 334 13.55 -22.63 -0.63
CA ASP A 334 14.56 -23.29 -1.47
C ASP A 334 15.81 -22.41 -1.73
N GLY A 335 16.00 -21.35 -0.93
CA GLY A 335 17.15 -20.44 -0.96
C GLY A 335 16.92 -19.13 -1.69
N TYR A 336 15.88 -19.04 -2.55
CA TYR A 336 15.52 -17.85 -3.31
C TYR A 336 14.02 -17.59 -3.22
N ASN A 337 13.61 -16.31 -3.34
CA ASN A 337 12.18 -15.96 -3.31
C ASN A 337 11.47 -16.45 -4.58
N HIS A 338 10.58 -17.42 -4.42
CA HIS A 338 9.82 -18.04 -5.49
C HIS A 338 8.32 -18.08 -5.19
N LEU A 339 7.53 -18.36 -6.23
CA LEU A 339 6.08 -18.45 -6.18
C LEU A 339 5.62 -19.89 -5.99
N TYR A 340 4.72 -20.08 -5.05
CA TYR A 340 4.08 -21.35 -4.73
C TYR A 340 2.56 -21.20 -4.81
N LEU A 341 1.90 -22.11 -5.54
CA LEU A 341 0.45 -22.17 -5.67
C LEU A 341 -0.12 -23.07 -4.60
N TYR A 342 -1.04 -22.53 -3.79
CA TYR A 342 -1.78 -23.24 -2.74
C TYR A 342 -3.28 -23.15 -2.97
N ASN A 343 -4.03 -24.11 -2.44
CA ASN A 343 -5.48 -23.96 -2.29
C ASN A 343 -5.84 -23.40 -0.90
N THR A 344 -7.10 -23.01 -0.74
CA THR A 344 -7.63 -22.44 0.52
C THR A 344 -7.76 -23.44 1.66
N ASP A 345 -7.47 -24.73 1.42
CA ASP A 345 -7.35 -25.76 2.48
C ASP A 345 -5.89 -25.91 2.97
N GLY A 346 -4.96 -25.13 2.42
CA GLY A 346 -3.54 -25.15 2.79
C GLY A 346 -2.70 -26.20 2.04
N LYS A 347 -3.26 -26.86 1.03
CA LYS A 347 -2.54 -27.85 0.23
C LYS A 347 -1.68 -27.12 -0.83
N LEU A 348 -0.37 -27.42 -0.84
CA LEU A 348 0.52 -27.04 -1.92
C LEU A 348 0.12 -27.76 -3.20
N ILE A 349 -0.23 -27.01 -4.24
CA ILE A 349 -0.55 -27.55 -5.57
C ILE A 349 0.74 -27.72 -6.37
N ARG A 350 1.57 -26.67 -6.44
CA ARG A 350 2.88 -26.71 -7.12
C ARG A 350 3.72 -25.46 -6.86
N GLN A 351 5.01 -25.57 -7.10
CA GLN A 351 5.92 -24.43 -7.24
C GLN A 351 5.84 -23.90 -8.67
N LEU A 352 5.62 -22.57 -8.81
CA LEU A 352 5.44 -21.91 -10.11
C LEU A 352 6.76 -21.43 -10.72
N THR A 353 7.70 -21.01 -9.88
CA THR A 353 9.04 -20.52 -10.30
C THR A 353 10.14 -21.21 -9.49
N ARG A 354 11.32 -21.41 -10.09
CA ARG A 354 12.46 -22.05 -9.45
C ARG A 354 13.77 -21.64 -10.11
N GLY A 355 14.88 -21.74 -9.38
CA GLY A 355 16.21 -21.44 -9.88
C GLY A 355 17.02 -20.59 -8.90
N GLU A 356 18.26 -20.27 -9.23
CA GLU A 356 19.15 -19.45 -8.41
C GLU A 356 18.94 -17.95 -8.70
N TRP A 357 17.70 -17.48 -8.59
CA TRP A 357 17.29 -16.10 -8.85
C TRP A 357 16.03 -15.74 -8.04
N LEU A 358 15.70 -14.47 -7.97
CA LEU A 358 14.60 -13.95 -7.15
C LEU A 358 13.42 -13.49 -8.00
N VAL A 359 12.21 -13.82 -7.58
CA VAL A 359 11.02 -13.04 -7.91
C VAL A 359 11.07 -11.78 -7.05
N GLN A 360 11.26 -10.63 -7.68
CA GLN A 360 11.34 -9.34 -6.97
C GLN A 360 9.95 -8.77 -6.69
N LYS A 361 9.01 -8.93 -7.64
CA LYS A 361 7.68 -8.35 -7.55
C LYS A 361 6.67 -9.11 -8.41
N ILE A 362 5.46 -9.27 -7.90
CA ILE A 362 4.28 -9.61 -8.71
C ILE A 362 3.66 -8.29 -9.17
N LEU A 363 3.51 -8.12 -10.48
CA LEU A 363 2.99 -6.89 -11.10
C LEU A 363 1.49 -6.97 -11.39
N GLY A 364 0.95 -8.18 -11.51
CA GLY A 364 -0.46 -8.41 -11.79
C GLY A 364 -0.73 -9.74 -12.48
N PHE A 365 -1.95 -9.89 -12.98
CA PHE A 365 -2.44 -11.11 -13.60
C PHE A 365 -3.00 -10.87 -15.00
N ASN A 366 -2.78 -11.82 -15.88
CA ASN A 366 -3.52 -11.95 -17.14
C ASN A 366 -4.57 -13.05 -16.96
N ALA A 367 -5.79 -12.68 -16.56
CA ALA A 367 -6.84 -13.63 -16.25
C ALA A 367 -7.24 -14.48 -17.47
N LYS A 368 -7.27 -13.90 -18.68
CA LYS A 368 -7.63 -14.61 -19.93
C LYS A 368 -6.66 -15.73 -20.26
N LYS A 369 -5.36 -15.55 -19.96
CA LYS A 369 -4.31 -16.54 -20.24
C LYS A 369 -3.90 -17.33 -18.99
N ARG A 370 -4.47 -17.00 -17.83
CA ARG A 370 -4.11 -17.57 -16.52
C ARG A 370 -2.60 -17.48 -16.26
N GLU A 371 -2.07 -16.27 -16.45
CA GLU A 371 -0.65 -15.94 -16.24
C GLU A 371 -0.51 -14.95 -15.08
N VAL A 372 0.55 -15.08 -14.29
CA VAL A 372 1.04 -14.04 -13.39
C VAL A 372 2.20 -13.30 -14.05
N ILE A 373 2.21 -11.98 -13.94
CA ILE A 373 3.28 -11.12 -14.48
C ILE A 373 4.21 -10.76 -13.32
N ILE A 374 5.49 -11.03 -13.49
CA ILE A 374 6.50 -10.80 -12.46
C ILE A 374 7.66 -9.96 -12.98
N ALA A 375 8.35 -9.31 -12.05
CA ALA A 375 9.72 -8.84 -12.24
C ALA A 375 10.67 -9.79 -11.52
N SER A 376 11.76 -10.18 -12.16
CA SER A 376 12.72 -11.11 -11.58
C SER A 376 14.17 -10.85 -12.03
N THR A 377 15.12 -11.46 -11.31
CA THR A 377 16.55 -11.40 -11.57
C THR A 377 17.07 -12.61 -12.37
N GLU A 378 16.19 -13.34 -13.08
CA GLU A 378 16.53 -14.61 -13.74
C GLU A 378 17.73 -14.53 -14.70
N VAL A 379 17.86 -13.43 -15.45
CA VAL A 379 18.99 -13.23 -16.38
C VAL A 379 20.26 -12.86 -15.66
N SER A 380 20.18 -12.01 -14.63
CA SER A 380 21.32 -11.53 -13.86
C SER A 380 20.86 -10.88 -12.56
N PRO A 381 21.57 -11.05 -11.44
CA PRO A 381 21.26 -10.37 -10.19
C PRO A 381 21.31 -8.83 -10.28
N LEU A 382 21.97 -8.29 -11.31
CA LEU A 382 22.06 -6.86 -11.57
C LEU A 382 20.95 -6.32 -12.49
N GLN A 383 20.04 -7.18 -12.97
CA GLN A 383 18.98 -6.81 -13.89
C GLN A 383 17.61 -7.21 -13.35
N SER A 384 16.62 -6.39 -13.62
CA SER A 384 15.21 -6.68 -13.36
C SER A 384 14.48 -6.78 -14.69
N ASN A 385 13.98 -7.97 -15.01
CA ASN A 385 13.27 -8.23 -16.26
C ASN A 385 11.85 -8.71 -15.99
N LEU A 386 10.96 -8.51 -16.97
CA LEU A 386 9.54 -8.87 -16.87
C LEU A 386 9.28 -10.25 -17.50
N TYR A 387 8.55 -11.08 -16.78
CA TYR A 387 8.19 -12.44 -17.21
C TYR A 387 6.71 -12.70 -17.03
N LYS A 388 6.20 -13.63 -17.84
CA LYS A 388 4.89 -14.24 -17.69
C LYS A 388 5.09 -15.66 -17.20
N VAL A 389 4.45 -16.01 -16.11
CA VAL A 389 4.47 -17.36 -15.54
C VAL A 389 3.10 -17.96 -15.66
N ASN A 390 2.99 -19.10 -16.33
CA ASN A 390 1.72 -19.82 -16.45
C ASN A 390 1.33 -20.45 -15.11
N VAL A 391 0.09 -20.26 -14.70
CA VAL A 391 -0.44 -20.75 -13.43
C VAL A 391 -1.21 -22.07 -13.57
N ASN A 392 -1.52 -22.54 -14.80
CA ASN A 392 -2.21 -23.81 -15.06
C ASN A 392 -1.31 -25.02 -14.88
#